data_800e7f03274eac710e342ecdbd02ac7a
#
_entry.id   800e7f03274eac710e342ecdbd02ac7a
#
_cell.length_a   1.000
_cell.length_b   1.000
_cell.length_c   1.000
_cell.angle_alpha   90.00
_cell.angle_beta   90.00
_cell.angle_gamma   90.00
#
_symmetry.space_group_name_H-M   'P 1'
#
loop_
_entity.id
_entity.type
_entity.pdbx_description
1 polymer ?
#
loop_
_entity_poly.entity_id
_entity_poly.type
_entity_poly.pdbx_seq_one_letter_code
_entity_poly.pdbx_strand_id
1 'polypeptide(L)'
;MLEKIQETATFLREKMHTSPETAIILGTGLGSLVHEITDKYEISYKDIPNFPVSTVEGHSGKLIFGKLGNKDIMAMQGRFHFYEGYSMKEVTFPVWVMRELGIKTLFVSNAAGGTNADFEIGDLMIIRDHINFFPEHPLHGKNIEYGPRFPDMSEAYSKELIDKALEIAKEKGIKVQQGVYIGTQGPTFETPAEYKMFHILGADAVGMSTVPEVIVANHCGIKVFGVSVITDLGVEGKIVEVSHEEVQKAADEAQPRMTTIMREMINRI
;
A
#
# COMPACT_ATOMS: atom_id res chain seq x y z
N MET A 1 -6.30 -1.30 -22.44
CA MET A 1 -6.30 -1.02 -21.01
C MET A 1 -7.71 -0.72 -20.50
N LEU A 2 -8.40 0.31 -20.99
CA LEU A 2 -9.73 0.70 -20.53
C LEU A 2 -10.75 -0.42 -20.61
N GLU A 3 -10.85 -1.12 -21.75
CA GLU A 3 -11.75 -2.26 -21.93
C GLU A 3 -11.53 -3.36 -20.89
N LYS A 4 -10.26 -3.69 -20.59
CA LYS A 4 -9.91 -4.66 -19.55
C LYS A 4 -10.36 -4.21 -18.15
N ILE A 5 -10.21 -2.91 -17.84
CA ILE A 5 -10.64 -2.34 -16.55
C ILE A 5 -12.17 -2.48 -16.42
N GLN A 6 -12.92 -2.13 -17.47
CA GLN A 6 -14.38 -2.21 -17.50
C GLN A 6 -14.88 -3.65 -17.42
N GLU A 7 -14.25 -4.58 -18.14
CA GLU A 7 -14.55 -6.01 -18.06
C GLU A 7 -14.39 -6.54 -16.63
N THR A 8 -13.23 -6.25 -16.03
CA THR A 8 -12.93 -6.68 -14.66
C THR A 8 -13.90 -6.05 -13.64
N ALA A 9 -14.18 -4.76 -13.77
CA ALA A 9 -15.11 -4.08 -12.88
C ALA A 9 -16.54 -4.60 -13.02
N THR A 10 -16.98 -4.94 -14.22
CA THR A 10 -18.29 -5.56 -14.47
C THR A 10 -18.37 -6.91 -13.78
N PHE A 11 -17.36 -7.76 -13.98
CA PHE A 11 -17.27 -9.06 -13.31
C PHE A 11 -17.32 -8.92 -11.77
N LEU A 12 -16.60 -7.97 -11.21
CA LEU A 12 -16.60 -7.75 -9.76
C LEU A 12 -17.94 -7.21 -9.25
N ARG A 13 -18.60 -6.30 -9.98
CA ARG A 13 -19.94 -5.79 -9.62
C ARG A 13 -21.01 -6.91 -9.55
N GLU A 14 -20.90 -7.92 -10.40
CA GLU A 14 -21.81 -9.09 -10.36
C GLU A 14 -21.57 -9.98 -9.14
N LYS A 15 -20.40 -9.94 -8.56
CA LYS A 15 -19.99 -10.77 -7.43
C LYS A 15 -20.08 -10.05 -6.08
N MET A 16 -19.88 -8.73 -6.06
CA MET A 16 -19.94 -7.96 -4.83
C MET A 16 -21.40 -7.67 -4.44
N HIS A 17 -21.72 -7.84 -3.17
CA HIS A 17 -23.06 -7.55 -2.61
C HIS A 17 -23.12 -6.19 -1.91
N THR A 18 -22.03 -5.40 -2.00
CA THR A 18 -21.85 -4.10 -1.34
C THR A 18 -21.28 -3.10 -2.35
N SER A 19 -21.30 -1.83 -2.00
CA SER A 19 -20.72 -0.75 -2.81
C SER A 19 -19.66 -0.01 -1.99
N PRO A 20 -18.48 -0.60 -1.78
CA PRO A 20 -17.44 0.01 -0.97
C PRO A 20 -16.91 1.30 -1.61
N GLU A 21 -16.74 2.34 -0.78
CA GLU A 21 -16.04 3.57 -1.15
C GLU A 21 -14.58 3.58 -0.65
N THR A 22 -14.22 2.58 0.16
CA THR A 22 -12.88 2.44 0.75
C THR A 22 -12.24 1.14 0.32
N ALA A 23 -10.99 1.24 -0.13
CA ALA A 23 -10.15 0.08 -0.42
C ALA A 23 -8.91 0.04 0.46
N ILE A 24 -8.37 -1.17 0.67
CA ILE A 24 -7.16 -1.43 1.43
C ILE A 24 -6.25 -2.33 0.59
N ILE A 25 -4.96 -1.99 0.49
CA ILE A 25 -3.93 -2.88 -0.04
C ILE A 25 -3.00 -3.29 1.10
N LEU A 26 -3.01 -4.56 1.45
CA LEU A 26 -2.21 -5.13 2.53
C LEU A 26 -0.89 -5.69 1.99
N GLY A 27 0.22 -5.22 2.54
CA GLY A 27 1.57 -5.68 2.19
C GLY A 27 2.01 -6.92 2.94
N THR A 28 3.28 -7.28 2.77
CA THR A 28 3.95 -8.43 3.40
C THR A 28 3.82 -8.39 4.92
N GLY A 29 3.42 -9.51 5.53
CA GLY A 29 3.21 -9.63 6.99
C GLY A 29 2.00 -8.89 7.54
N LEU A 30 1.21 -8.17 6.70
CA LEU A 30 0.13 -7.30 7.16
C LEU A 30 -1.26 -7.84 6.82
N GLY A 31 -1.33 -9.08 6.33
CA GLY A 31 -2.56 -9.71 5.83
C GLY A 31 -3.60 -10.06 6.89
N SER A 32 -3.26 -10.09 8.19
CA SER A 32 -4.18 -10.56 9.22
C SER A 32 -5.29 -9.55 9.59
N LEU A 33 -5.20 -8.28 9.15
CA LEU A 33 -6.33 -7.34 9.23
C LEU A 33 -7.62 -7.92 8.63
N VAL A 34 -7.51 -8.78 7.65
CA VAL A 34 -8.69 -9.45 7.03
C VAL A 34 -9.48 -10.31 8.01
N HIS A 35 -8.91 -10.71 9.15
CA HIS A 35 -9.63 -11.46 10.18
C HIS A 35 -10.67 -10.61 10.91
N GLU A 36 -10.51 -9.28 10.90
CA GLU A 36 -11.49 -8.34 11.47
C GLU A 36 -12.62 -7.98 10.49
N ILE A 37 -12.51 -8.37 9.22
CA ILE A 37 -13.56 -8.14 8.23
C ILE A 37 -14.67 -9.16 8.45
N THR A 38 -15.89 -8.68 8.56
CA THR A 38 -17.12 -9.51 8.67
C THR A 38 -17.87 -9.54 7.33
N ASP A 39 -18.85 -10.43 7.21
CA ASP A 39 -19.68 -10.61 6.00
C ASP A 39 -18.83 -10.76 4.72
N LYS A 40 -17.74 -11.53 4.82
CA LYS A 40 -16.71 -11.65 3.76
C LYS A 40 -17.22 -12.38 2.54
N TYR A 41 -16.89 -11.83 1.39
CA TYR A 41 -16.87 -12.53 0.12
C TYR A 41 -15.45 -12.44 -0.47
N GLU A 42 -14.83 -13.58 -0.72
CA GLU A 42 -13.44 -13.68 -1.17
C GLU A 42 -13.37 -14.20 -2.60
N ILE A 43 -12.52 -13.58 -3.43
CA ILE A 43 -12.23 -14.00 -4.81
C ILE A 43 -10.72 -14.12 -4.96
N SER A 44 -10.23 -15.27 -5.43
CA SER A 44 -8.81 -15.42 -5.76
C SER A 44 -8.46 -14.55 -6.97
N TYR A 45 -7.28 -13.89 -6.96
CA TYR A 45 -6.84 -13.07 -8.09
C TYR A 45 -6.84 -13.83 -9.41
N LYS A 46 -6.48 -15.12 -9.39
CA LYS A 46 -6.49 -15.98 -10.58
C LYS A 46 -7.87 -16.16 -11.22
N ASP A 47 -8.95 -15.94 -10.44
CA ASP A 47 -10.32 -16.09 -10.89
C ASP A 47 -10.92 -14.74 -11.34
N ILE A 48 -10.18 -13.65 -11.24
CA ILE A 48 -10.58 -12.30 -11.65
C ILE A 48 -10.01 -12.02 -13.05
N PRO A 49 -10.83 -11.71 -14.05
CA PRO A 49 -10.35 -11.41 -15.39
C PRO A 49 -9.30 -10.28 -15.37
N ASN A 50 -8.23 -10.46 -16.13
CA ASN A 50 -7.14 -9.50 -16.33
C ASN A 50 -6.30 -9.15 -15.09
N PHE A 51 -6.58 -9.72 -13.91
CA PHE A 51 -5.72 -9.52 -12.73
C PHE A 51 -4.41 -10.29 -12.89
N PRO A 52 -3.29 -9.69 -12.45
CA PRO A 52 -2.06 -10.46 -12.25
C PRO A 52 -2.24 -11.51 -11.14
N VAL A 53 -1.30 -12.43 -11.05
CA VAL A 53 -1.27 -13.44 -9.98
C VAL A 53 -0.09 -13.12 -9.07
N SER A 54 -0.32 -12.91 -7.77
CA SER A 54 0.77 -12.71 -6.82
C SER A 54 1.60 -13.97 -6.67
N THR A 55 2.92 -13.83 -6.78
CA THR A 55 3.90 -14.92 -6.68
C THR A 55 4.73 -14.82 -5.39
N VAL A 56 4.51 -13.79 -4.60
CA VAL A 56 5.27 -13.52 -3.37
C VAL A 56 4.77 -14.40 -2.23
N GLU A 57 5.69 -15.08 -1.55
CA GLU A 57 5.40 -15.85 -0.35
C GLU A 57 4.80 -14.94 0.75
N GLY A 58 3.74 -15.42 1.42
CA GLY A 58 2.99 -14.64 2.40
C GLY A 58 1.85 -13.78 1.81
N HIS A 59 1.75 -13.67 0.49
CA HIS A 59 0.60 -13.03 -0.17
C HIS A 59 -0.46 -14.08 -0.52
N SER A 60 -1.64 -13.98 0.11
CA SER A 60 -2.75 -14.93 -0.12
C SER A 60 -3.36 -14.81 -1.50
N GLY A 61 -3.14 -13.70 -2.22
CA GLY A 61 -3.62 -13.49 -3.57
C GLY A 61 -5.15 -13.45 -3.68
N LYS A 62 -5.81 -12.75 -2.76
CA LYS A 62 -7.27 -12.66 -2.68
C LYS A 62 -7.77 -11.23 -2.65
N LEU A 63 -8.87 -10.99 -3.32
CA LEU A 63 -9.69 -9.81 -3.19
C LEU A 63 -10.85 -10.12 -2.26
N ILE A 64 -11.07 -9.28 -1.25
CA ILE A 64 -12.06 -9.49 -0.19
C ILE A 64 -13.00 -8.30 -0.16
N PHE A 65 -14.29 -8.56 -0.25
CA PHE A 65 -15.35 -7.60 0.04
C PHE A 65 -15.97 -7.96 1.38
N GLY A 66 -16.35 -6.98 2.17
CA GLY A 66 -16.98 -7.19 3.48
C GLY A 66 -17.04 -5.91 4.28
N LYS A 67 -17.23 -6.05 5.60
CA LYS A 67 -17.33 -4.93 6.52
C LYS A 67 -16.13 -4.89 7.46
N LEU A 68 -15.53 -3.72 7.59
CA LEU A 68 -14.57 -3.44 8.66
C LEU A 68 -15.17 -2.38 9.57
N GLY A 69 -15.52 -2.80 10.79
CA GLY A 69 -16.38 -1.99 11.66
C GLY A 69 -17.77 -1.80 11.05
N ASN A 70 -18.18 -0.56 10.80
CA ASN A 70 -19.49 -0.22 10.24
C ASN A 70 -19.46 0.14 8.74
N LYS A 71 -18.32 -0.01 8.07
CA LYS A 71 -18.11 0.39 6.66
C LYS A 71 -17.90 -0.79 5.74
N ASP A 72 -18.52 -0.74 4.58
CA ASP A 72 -18.21 -1.66 3.49
C ASP A 72 -16.84 -1.32 2.93
N ILE A 73 -16.00 -2.35 2.73
CA ILE A 73 -14.65 -2.20 2.22
C ILE A 73 -14.32 -3.24 1.15
N MET A 74 -13.31 -2.91 0.36
CA MET A 74 -12.62 -3.82 -0.56
C MET A 74 -11.18 -3.97 -0.08
N ALA A 75 -10.72 -5.18 0.19
CA ALA A 75 -9.34 -5.43 0.64
C ALA A 75 -8.59 -6.36 -0.31
N MET A 76 -7.39 -5.96 -0.69
CA MET A 76 -6.41 -6.81 -1.36
C MET A 76 -5.53 -7.47 -0.30
N GLN A 77 -5.63 -8.79 -0.16
CA GLN A 77 -4.75 -9.58 0.68
C GLN A 77 -3.50 -10.00 -0.12
N GLY A 78 -2.53 -9.11 -0.18
CA GLY A 78 -1.37 -9.14 -1.04
C GLY A 78 -1.47 -8.14 -2.19
N ARG A 79 -0.32 -7.86 -2.81
CA ARG A 79 -0.16 -6.92 -3.92
C ARG A 79 0.70 -7.50 -5.01
N PHE A 80 0.86 -6.75 -6.09
CA PHE A 80 1.77 -7.07 -7.19
C PHE A 80 3.00 -6.16 -7.14
N HIS A 81 4.18 -6.71 -7.44
CA HIS A 81 5.41 -5.94 -7.43
C HIS A 81 6.09 -5.95 -8.80
N PHE A 82 6.85 -4.90 -9.05
CA PHE A 82 7.62 -4.77 -10.28
C PHE A 82 8.65 -5.89 -10.44
N TYR A 83 9.29 -6.30 -9.35
CA TYR A 83 10.29 -7.37 -9.35
C TYR A 83 9.71 -8.77 -9.68
N GLU A 84 8.40 -8.95 -9.64
CA GLU A 84 7.74 -10.19 -10.07
C GLU A 84 7.73 -10.34 -11.60
N GLY A 85 8.23 -9.33 -12.35
CA GLY A 85 8.27 -9.30 -13.81
C GLY A 85 7.07 -8.60 -14.46
N TYR A 86 6.20 -8.02 -13.66
CA TYR A 86 5.05 -7.23 -14.14
C TYR A 86 5.47 -5.82 -14.56
N SER A 87 4.89 -5.32 -15.65
CA SER A 87 4.98 -3.89 -16.00
C SER A 87 4.27 -3.03 -14.95
N MET A 88 4.63 -1.74 -14.87
CA MET A 88 3.94 -0.80 -13.96
C MET A 88 2.45 -0.69 -14.22
N LYS A 89 1.99 -0.96 -15.45
CA LYS A 89 0.56 -1.00 -15.78
C LYS A 89 -0.16 -2.20 -15.17
N GLU A 90 0.51 -3.35 -15.10
CA GLU A 90 -0.02 -4.56 -14.46
C GLU A 90 0.01 -4.43 -12.94
N VAL A 91 1.12 -3.95 -12.37
CA VAL A 91 1.24 -3.67 -10.92
C VAL A 91 0.11 -2.79 -10.43
N THR A 92 -0.24 -1.74 -11.19
CA THR A 92 -1.25 -0.76 -10.81
C THR A 92 -2.66 -1.06 -11.33
N PHE A 93 -2.84 -2.14 -12.08
CA PHE A 93 -4.13 -2.51 -12.67
C PHE A 93 -5.28 -2.54 -11.65
N PRO A 94 -5.09 -3.08 -10.42
CA PRO A 94 -6.15 -3.07 -9.42
C PRO A 94 -6.63 -1.67 -9.04
N VAL A 95 -5.75 -0.68 -9.00
CA VAL A 95 -6.12 0.70 -8.62
C VAL A 95 -7.00 1.35 -9.68
N TRP A 96 -6.76 1.05 -10.96
CA TRP A 96 -7.65 1.47 -12.04
C TRP A 96 -9.04 0.83 -11.92
N VAL A 97 -9.09 -0.46 -11.55
CA VAL A 97 -10.34 -1.17 -11.28
C VAL A 97 -11.07 -0.58 -10.07
N MET A 98 -10.35 -0.25 -9.00
CA MET A 98 -10.91 0.44 -7.83
C MET A 98 -11.60 1.75 -8.22
N ARG A 99 -10.98 2.55 -9.09
CA ARG A 99 -11.60 3.79 -9.61
C ARG A 99 -12.91 3.50 -10.34
N GLU A 100 -12.93 2.48 -11.20
CA GLU A 100 -14.12 2.07 -11.94
C GLU A 100 -15.24 1.52 -11.03
N LEU A 101 -14.89 0.91 -9.91
CA LEU A 101 -15.81 0.43 -8.89
C LEU A 101 -16.36 1.54 -7.98
N GLY A 102 -15.82 2.76 -8.05
CA GLY A 102 -16.28 3.90 -7.27
C GLY A 102 -15.54 4.10 -5.94
N ILE A 103 -14.38 3.48 -5.75
CA ILE A 103 -13.54 3.71 -4.57
C ILE A 103 -13.11 5.19 -4.54
N LYS A 104 -13.23 5.80 -3.36
CA LYS A 104 -12.88 7.21 -3.09
C LYS A 104 -11.69 7.36 -2.18
N THR A 105 -11.41 6.34 -1.35
CA THR A 105 -10.31 6.34 -0.40
C THR A 105 -9.54 5.03 -0.47
N LEU A 106 -8.22 5.12 -0.56
CA LEU A 106 -7.30 3.99 -0.59
C LEU A 106 -6.36 4.03 0.61
N PHE A 107 -6.33 2.94 1.37
CA PHE A 107 -5.36 2.68 2.42
C PHE A 107 -4.29 1.73 1.87
N VAL A 108 -3.02 2.11 1.98
CA VAL A 108 -1.90 1.26 1.58
C VAL A 108 -0.98 0.99 2.76
N SER A 109 -0.56 -0.26 2.90
CA SER A 109 0.41 -0.64 3.93
C SER A 109 1.56 -1.44 3.32
N ASN A 110 2.74 -1.34 3.91
CA ASN A 110 3.93 -2.06 3.48
C ASN A 110 4.88 -2.33 4.62
N ALA A 111 5.81 -3.27 4.41
CA ALA A 111 7.04 -3.43 5.16
C ALA A 111 8.12 -2.59 4.48
N ALA A 112 9.00 -1.94 5.24
CA ALA A 112 10.01 -1.04 4.72
C ALA A 112 11.27 -1.03 5.60
N GLY A 113 12.44 -0.92 4.98
CA GLY A 113 13.71 -0.67 5.66
C GLY A 113 13.82 0.80 6.08
N GLY A 114 14.16 1.05 7.34
CA GLY A 114 14.32 2.41 7.88
C GLY A 114 15.69 3.00 7.51
N THR A 115 15.70 4.20 6.91
CA THR A 115 16.92 4.97 6.65
C THR A 115 17.15 6.09 7.65
N ASN A 116 16.17 6.40 8.47
CA ASN A 116 16.21 7.41 9.53
C ASN A 116 16.76 6.81 10.83
N ALA A 117 17.76 7.45 11.42
CA ALA A 117 18.47 6.98 12.61
C ALA A 117 17.59 6.97 13.89
N ASP A 118 16.51 7.76 13.89
CA ASP A 118 15.59 7.87 15.00
C ASP A 118 14.50 6.77 14.99
N PHE A 119 14.47 5.93 13.95
CA PHE A 119 13.51 4.84 13.82
C PHE A 119 14.03 3.57 14.47
N GLU A 120 13.08 2.75 14.92
CA GLU A 120 13.30 1.43 15.51
C GLU A 120 12.53 0.37 14.72
N ILE A 121 13.05 -0.88 14.74
CA ILE A 121 12.33 -2.02 14.15
C ILE A 121 10.99 -2.17 14.87
N GLY A 122 9.93 -2.32 14.09
CA GLY A 122 8.55 -2.37 14.58
C GLY A 122 7.87 -1.01 14.69
N ASP A 123 8.54 0.12 14.44
CA ASP A 123 7.88 1.42 14.37
C ASP A 123 6.86 1.44 13.23
N LEU A 124 5.73 2.12 13.47
CA LEU A 124 4.77 2.47 12.44
C LEU A 124 5.12 3.86 11.90
N MET A 125 5.44 3.97 10.62
CA MET A 125 5.66 5.25 9.95
C MET A 125 4.45 5.63 9.10
N ILE A 126 3.75 6.69 9.46
CA ILE A 126 2.73 7.31 8.61
C ILE A 126 3.45 8.00 7.44
N ILE A 127 3.13 7.60 6.21
CA ILE A 127 3.77 8.13 5.01
C ILE A 127 3.16 9.50 4.72
N ARG A 128 3.99 10.55 4.74
CA ARG A 128 3.56 11.93 4.43
C ARG A 128 3.88 12.34 3.00
N ASP A 129 4.85 11.67 2.37
CA ASP A 129 5.30 11.92 0.99
C ASP A 129 6.11 10.74 0.48
N HIS A 130 6.44 10.73 -0.82
CA HIS A 130 7.28 9.69 -1.39
C HIS A 130 8.28 10.20 -2.44
N ILE A 131 9.32 9.39 -2.68
CA ILE A 131 10.23 9.51 -3.81
C ILE A 131 10.00 8.32 -4.74
N ASN A 132 9.70 8.58 -6.00
CA ASN A 132 9.59 7.54 -7.02
C ASN A 132 10.99 7.24 -7.61
N PHE A 133 11.58 6.13 -7.21
CA PHE A 133 12.88 5.67 -7.70
C PHE A 133 12.77 4.39 -8.56
N PHE A 134 11.57 4.10 -9.07
CA PHE A 134 11.36 3.01 -10.03
C PHE A 134 11.85 3.38 -11.43
N PRO A 135 12.30 2.40 -12.24
CA PRO A 135 12.76 2.63 -13.61
C PRO A 135 11.63 2.92 -14.60
N GLU A 136 10.38 2.58 -14.23
CA GLU A 136 9.17 2.82 -15.01
C GLU A 136 8.18 3.69 -14.26
N HIS A 137 7.31 4.39 -15.01
CA HIS A 137 6.25 5.22 -14.44
C HIS A 137 4.87 4.67 -14.84
N PRO A 138 3.93 4.45 -13.92
CA PRO A 138 2.63 3.82 -14.20
C PRO A 138 1.77 4.62 -15.20
N LEU A 139 1.94 5.94 -15.28
CA LEU A 139 1.24 6.82 -16.22
C LEU A 139 2.00 7.04 -17.54
N HIS A 140 3.10 6.30 -17.78
CA HIS A 140 3.82 6.42 -19.06
C HIS A 140 2.97 5.93 -20.24
N GLY A 141 2.99 6.69 -21.34
CA GLY A 141 2.25 6.42 -22.56
C GLY A 141 0.96 7.24 -22.69
N LYS A 142 -0.04 6.71 -23.40
CA LYS A 142 -1.34 7.39 -23.64
C LYS A 142 -2.10 7.53 -22.31
N ASN A 143 -2.63 8.74 -22.07
CA ASN A 143 -3.44 9.00 -20.89
C ASN A 143 -4.74 8.16 -20.89
N ILE A 144 -5.14 7.67 -19.72
CA ILE A 144 -6.45 7.07 -19.48
C ILE A 144 -7.34 8.19 -18.94
N GLU A 145 -8.54 8.33 -19.52
CA GLU A 145 -9.43 9.47 -19.26
C GLU A 145 -10.15 9.42 -17.88
N TYR A 146 -9.50 8.84 -16.88
CA TYR A 146 -9.96 8.89 -15.47
C TYR A 146 -9.39 10.09 -14.70
N GLY A 147 -8.39 10.76 -15.27
CA GLY A 147 -7.75 11.92 -14.67
C GLY A 147 -6.93 12.73 -15.67
N PRO A 148 -6.32 13.82 -15.19
CA PRO A 148 -5.53 14.72 -16.05
C PRO A 148 -4.24 14.04 -16.52
N ARG A 149 -3.72 14.48 -17.69
CA ARG A 149 -2.44 13.98 -18.21
C ARG A 149 -1.28 14.23 -17.23
N PHE A 150 -1.34 15.32 -16.50
CA PHE A 150 -0.35 15.75 -15.53
C PHE A 150 -1.03 15.97 -14.17
N PRO A 151 -1.19 14.89 -13.36
CA PRO A 151 -1.79 15.02 -12.04
C PRO A 151 -0.88 15.81 -11.10
N ASP A 152 -1.49 16.64 -10.26
CA ASP A 152 -0.78 17.27 -9.15
C ASP A 152 -0.47 16.23 -8.06
N MET A 153 0.77 16.21 -7.58
CA MET A 153 1.25 15.30 -6.53
C MET A 153 1.68 16.05 -5.27
N SER A 154 1.35 17.34 -5.13
CA SER A 154 1.72 18.14 -3.95
C SER A 154 1.08 17.66 -2.65
N GLU A 155 -0.02 16.89 -2.75
CA GLU A 155 -0.66 16.19 -1.65
C GLU A 155 -0.92 14.72 -2.04
N ALA A 156 0.14 13.97 -2.33
CA ALA A 156 0.04 12.56 -2.74
C ALA A 156 -0.61 11.67 -1.66
N TYR A 157 -0.43 12.03 -0.41
CA TYR A 157 -1.08 11.43 0.76
C TYR A 157 -1.96 12.50 1.42
N SER A 158 -3.23 12.16 1.68
CA SER A 158 -4.20 13.12 2.20
C SER A 158 -3.84 13.61 3.60
N LYS A 159 -3.62 14.92 3.75
CA LYS A 159 -3.35 15.55 5.05
C LYS A 159 -4.47 15.30 6.05
N GLU A 160 -5.72 15.37 5.60
CA GLU A 160 -6.89 15.06 6.44
C GLU A 160 -6.81 13.65 7.04
N LEU A 161 -6.40 12.65 6.23
CA LEU A 161 -6.27 11.27 6.70
C LEU A 161 -5.04 11.10 7.61
N ILE A 162 -3.93 11.79 7.31
CA ILE A 162 -2.73 11.79 8.16
C ILE A 162 -3.06 12.37 9.54
N ASP A 163 -3.70 13.54 9.60
CA ASP A 163 -4.06 14.20 10.86
C ASP A 163 -5.00 13.31 11.69
N LYS A 164 -5.98 12.67 11.05
CA LYS A 164 -6.88 11.71 11.69
C LYS A 164 -6.13 10.50 12.26
N ALA A 165 -5.16 9.96 11.53
CA ALA A 165 -4.34 8.85 12.00
C ALA A 165 -3.48 9.24 13.22
N LEU A 166 -2.91 10.43 13.22
CA LEU A 166 -2.13 10.97 14.34
C LEU A 166 -2.99 11.17 15.60
N GLU A 167 -4.21 11.70 15.43
CA GLU A 167 -5.17 11.85 16.53
C GLU A 167 -5.53 10.49 17.13
N ILE A 168 -5.87 9.50 16.29
CA ILE A 168 -6.19 8.14 16.73
C ILE A 168 -5.00 7.48 17.42
N ALA A 169 -3.79 7.60 16.86
CA ALA A 169 -2.58 7.06 17.47
C ALA A 169 -2.37 7.64 18.89
N LYS A 170 -2.53 8.95 19.04
CA LYS A 170 -2.47 9.63 20.34
C LYS A 170 -3.55 9.15 21.31
N GLU A 171 -4.80 9.04 20.88
CA GLU A 171 -5.91 8.54 21.70
C GLU A 171 -5.68 7.10 22.19
N LYS A 172 -5.10 6.25 21.34
CA LYS A 172 -4.83 4.83 21.64
C LYS A 172 -3.48 4.59 22.31
N GLY A 173 -2.67 5.63 22.53
CA GLY A 173 -1.33 5.50 23.08
C GLY A 173 -0.37 4.72 22.18
N ILE A 174 -0.57 4.76 20.87
CA ILE A 174 0.29 4.09 19.89
C ILE A 174 1.35 5.09 19.41
N LYS A 175 2.64 4.76 19.64
CA LYS A 175 3.76 5.53 19.07
C LYS A 175 3.76 5.36 17.56
N VAL A 176 3.80 6.48 16.83
CA VAL A 176 3.96 6.51 15.37
C VAL A 176 5.02 7.51 14.97
N GLN A 177 5.72 7.20 13.90
CA GLN A 177 6.63 8.10 13.20
C GLN A 177 5.91 8.72 11.99
N GLN A 178 6.51 9.74 11.39
CA GLN A 178 6.10 10.27 10.11
C GLN A 178 7.33 10.36 9.20
N GLY A 179 7.17 10.06 7.92
CA GLY A 179 8.34 10.10 7.03
C GLY A 179 8.02 10.06 5.56
N VAL A 180 9.08 10.16 4.77
CA VAL A 180 9.11 10.05 3.32
C VAL A 180 9.49 8.62 2.94
N TYR A 181 8.69 7.98 2.10
CA TYR A 181 8.94 6.64 1.59
C TYR A 181 9.60 6.72 0.21
N ILE A 182 10.74 6.03 -0.01
CA ILE A 182 11.29 5.87 -1.35
C ILE A 182 10.91 4.49 -1.90
N GLY A 183 10.32 4.48 -3.10
CA GLY A 183 9.96 3.24 -3.80
C GLY A 183 11.02 2.82 -4.79
N THR A 184 11.56 1.60 -4.66
CA THR A 184 12.61 1.02 -5.51
C THR A 184 12.13 -0.24 -6.22
N GLN A 185 12.89 -0.69 -7.22
CA GLN A 185 12.48 -1.84 -8.03
C GLN A 185 12.66 -3.21 -7.35
N GLY A 186 13.61 -3.35 -6.41
CA GLY A 186 14.04 -4.65 -5.90
C GLY A 186 14.63 -5.57 -6.99
N PRO A 187 14.67 -6.90 -6.79
CA PRO A 187 14.25 -7.68 -5.61
C PRO A 187 15.30 -7.75 -4.49
N THR A 188 16.50 -7.20 -4.69
CA THR A 188 17.54 -7.22 -3.66
C THR A 188 17.22 -6.23 -2.55
N PHE A 189 17.54 -6.59 -1.31
CA PHE A 189 17.65 -5.60 -0.25
C PHE A 189 18.80 -4.64 -0.57
N GLU A 190 18.76 -3.48 0.02
CA GLU A 190 19.66 -2.38 -0.27
C GLU A 190 21.04 -2.63 0.28
N THR A 191 22.07 -2.23 -0.48
CA THR A 191 23.43 -2.13 0.02
C THR A 191 23.55 -0.98 1.04
N PRO A 192 24.57 -0.99 1.92
CA PRO A 192 24.82 0.13 2.83
C PRO A 192 24.97 1.51 2.12
N ALA A 193 25.52 1.50 0.89
CA ALA A 193 25.67 2.71 0.09
C ALA A 193 24.33 3.21 -0.47
N GLU A 194 23.43 2.31 -0.84
CA GLU A 194 22.07 2.67 -1.29
C GLU A 194 21.23 3.21 -0.14
N TYR A 195 21.26 2.62 1.05
CA TYR A 195 20.61 3.18 2.23
C TYR A 195 21.08 4.61 2.51
N LYS A 196 22.39 4.83 2.50
CA LYS A 196 22.98 6.17 2.69
C LYS A 196 22.52 7.14 1.59
N MET A 197 22.51 6.70 0.34
CA MET A 197 22.03 7.52 -0.79
C MET A 197 20.56 7.90 -0.59
N PHE A 198 19.68 6.97 -0.24
CA PHE A 198 18.28 7.24 -0.04
C PHE A 198 18.01 8.20 1.11
N HIS A 199 18.75 8.06 2.21
CA HIS A 199 18.70 9.02 3.30
C HIS A 199 19.11 10.44 2.86
N ILE A 200 20.21 10.56 2.09
CA ILE A 200 20.67 11.86 1.54
C ILE A 200 19.61 12.46 0.60
N LEU A 201 18.88 11.66 -0.16
CA LEU A 201 17.77 12.11 -1.01
C LEU A 201 16.53 12.57 -0.21
N GLY A 202 16.52 12.36 1.10
CA GLY A 202 15.44 12.77 2.00
C GLY A 202 14.42 11.68 2.31
N ALA A 203 14.73 10.42 2.04
CA ALA A 203 13.87 9.30 2.44
C ALA A 203 14.12 8.91 3.90
N ASP A 204 13.04 8.53 4.59
CA ASP A 204 13.04 7.98 5.95
C ASP A 204 12.88 6.46 5.95
N ALA A 205 12.28 5.91 4.90
CA ALA A 205 12.14 4.47 4.71
C ALA A 205 12.15 4.09 3.22
N VAL A 206 12.58 2.86 2.91
CA VAL A 206 12.68 2.31 1.57
C VAL A 206 11.92 1.01 1.45
N GLY A 207 11.31 0.78 0.28
CA GLY A 207 10.67 -0.50 -0.05
C GLY A 207 10.33 -0.62 -1.53
N MET A 208 9.76 -1.75 -1.91
CA MET A 208 9.63 -2.17 -3.31
C MET A 208 8.19 -2.10 -3.85
N SER A 209 7.36 -1.19 -3.29
CA SER A 209 5.92 -1.13 -3.59
C SER A 209 5.35 0.28 -3.46
N THR A 210 4.03 0.38 -3.32
CA THR A 210 3.27 1.54 -2.81
C THR A 210 3.27 2.76 -3.73
N VAL A 211 4.43 3.29 -4.12
CA VAL A 211 4.53 4.51 -4.93
C VAL A 211 3.75 4.44 -6.25
N PRO A 212 3.84 3.36 -7.05
CA PRO A 212 3.06 3.25 -8.29
C PRO A 212 1.55 3.26 -8.05
N GLU A 213 1.08 2.58 -7.00
CA GLU A 213 -0.34 2.53 -6.60
C GLU A 213 -0.84 3.93 -6.20
N VAL A 214 -0.05 4.65 -5.41
CA VAL A 214 -0.35 6.03 -4.97
C VAL A 214 -0.42 7.00 -6.14
N ILE A 215 0.50 6.90 -7.10
CA ILE A 215 0.49 7.73 -8.32
C ILE A 215 -0.81 7.53 -9.10
N VAL A 216 -1.21 6.27 -9.33
CA VAL A 216 -2.46 5.97 -10.05
C VAL A 216 -3.69 6.39 -9.26
N ALA A 217 -3.71 6.20 -7.94
CA ALA A 217 -4.80 6.64 -7.09
C ALA A 217 -5.02 8.16 -7.18
N ASN A 218 -3.93 8.94 -7.09
CA ASN A 218 -4.00 10.40 -7.25
C ASN A 218 -4.48 10.81 -8.65
N HIS A 219 -3.97 10.17 -9.71
CA HIS A 219 -4.46 10.40 -11.07
C HIS A 219 -5.97 10.18 -11.18
N CYS A 220 -6.49 9.17 -10.46
CA CYS A 220 -7.91 8.81 -10.42
C CYS A 220 -8.74 9.66 -9.45
N GLY A 221 -8.16 10.60 -8.71
CA GLY A 221 -8.85 11.40 -7.71
C GLY A 221 -9.23 10.63 -6.44
N ILE A 222 -8.55 9.53 -6.15
CA ILE A 222 -8.72 8.72 -4.94
C ILE A 222 -7.82 9.29 -3.84
N LYS A 223 -8.39 9.62 -2.67
CA LYS A 223 -7.60 10.04 -1.49
C LYS A 223 -6.77 8.86 -0.97
N VAL A 224 -5.52 9.10 -0.60
CA VAL A 224 -4.62 8.03 -0.14
C VAL A 224 -4.17 8.27 1.29
N PHE A 225 -4.15 7.19 2.08
CA PHE A 225 -3.43 7.07 3.33
C PHE A 225 -2.42 5.94 3.24
N GLY A 226 -1.18 6.16 3.71
CA GLY A 226 -0.12 5.17 3.69
C GLY A 226 0.52 4.98 5.05
N VAL A 227 0.84 3.72 5.39
CA VAL A 227 1.58 3.38 6.60
C VAL A 227 2.61 2.29 6.30
N SER A 228 3.84 2.49 6.75
CA SER A 228 4.92 1.50 6.71
C SER A 228 5.14 0.89 8.08
N VAL A 229 5.47 -0.38 8.14
CA VAL A 229 6.12 -1.00 9.29
C VAL A 229 7.61 -1.03 9.01
N ILE A 230 8.42 -0.48 9.91
CA ILE A 230 9.88 -0.53 9.82
C ILE A 230 10.35 -1.93 10.23
N THR A 231 10.92 -2.67 9.31
CA THR A 231 11.27 -4.09 9.50
C THR A 231 12.75 -4.35 9.70
N ASP A 232 13.58 -3.42 9.26
CA ASP A 232 15.04 -3.45 9.35
C ASP A 232 15.58 -2.01 9.34
N LEU A 233 16.87 -1.84 9.65
CA LEU A 233 17.49 -0.52 9.71
C LEU A 233 18.73 -0.44 8.81
N GLY A 234 18.64 0.41 7.78
CA GLY A 234 19.73 0.78 6.88
C GLY A 234 20.59 1.94 7.41
N VAL A 235 20.79 2.03 8.72
CA VAL A 235 21.55 3.10 9.38
C VAL A 235 22.96 2.62 9.68
N GLU A 236 23.98 3.45 9.43
CA GLU A 236 25.38 3.12 9.68
C GLU A 236 25.56 2.62 11.13
N GLY A 237 26.22 1.47 11.27
CA GLY A 237 26.40 0.78 12.55
C GLY A 237 25.22 -0.05 13.05
N LYS A 238 24.07 0.01 12.37
CA LYS A 238 22.87 -0.80 12.69
C LYS A 238 22.50 -1.80 11.58
N ILE A 239 23.20 -1.76 10.43
CA ILE A 239 22.92 -2.64 9.29
C ILE A 239 23.36 -4.06 9.65
N VAL A 240 22.42 -5.01 9.53
CA VAL A 240 22.64 -6.45 9.69
C VAL A 240 22.11 -7.18 8.46
N GLU A 241 22.44 -8.47 8.32
CA GLU A 241 21.82 -9.31 7.29
C GLU A 241 20.30 -9.37 7.52
N VAL A 242 19.53 -9.23 6.45
CA VAL A 242 18.05 -9.21 6.49
C VAL A 242 17.52 -10.37 5.67
N SER A 243 16.61 -11.14 6.24
CA SER A 243 15.87 -12.19 5.55
C SER A 243 14.39 -11.81 5.40
N HIS A 244 13.73 -12.41 4.41
CA HIS A 244 12.27 -12.20 4.23
C HIS A 244 11.46 -12.68 5.45
N GLU A 245 11.91 -13.73 6.13
CA GLU A 245 11.28 -14.24 7.36
C GLU A 245 11.34 -13.22 8.51
N GLU A 246 12.49 -12.54 8.68
CA GLU A 246 12.64 -11.50 9.70
C GLU A 246 11.77 -10.28 9.40
N VAL A 247 11.66 -9.90 8.12
CA VAL A 247 10.74 -8.85 7.66
C VAL A 247 9.29 -9.21 8.00
N GLN A 248 8.86 -10.44 7.69
CA GLN A 248 7.50 -10.90 8.04
C GLN A 248 7.26 -10.87 9.55
N LYS A 249 8.21 -11.37 10.33
CA LYS A 249 8.09 -11.41 11.79
C LYS A 249 7.93 -10.00 12.38
N ALA A 250 8.77 -9.05 11.98
CA ALA A 250 8.68 -7.66 12.45
C ALA A 250 7.34 -7.02 12.05
N ALA A 251 6.85 -7.31 10.83
CA ALA A 251 5.56 -6.83 10.37
C ALA A 251 4.39 -7.44 11.17
N ASP A 252 4.41 -8.74 11.45
CA ASP A 252 3.39 -9.43 12.25
C ASP A 252 3.31 -8.89 13.68
N GLU A 253 4.45 -8.59 14.31
CA GLU A 253 4.51 -8.02 15.67
C GLU A 253 3.95 -6.58 15.72
N ALA A 254 4.13 -5.79 14.67
CA ALA A 254 3.63 -4.41 14.60
C ALA A 254 2.16 -4.33 14.16
N GLN A 255 1.68 -5.33 13.46
CA GLN A 255 0.40 -5.36 12.77
C GLN A 255 -0.82 -5.08 13.66
N PRO A 256 -0.96 -5.55 14.92
CA PRO A 256 -2.12 -5.23 15.77
C PRO A 256 -2.29 -3.71 16.00
N ARG A 257 -1.17 -2.98 16.12
CA ARG A 257 -1.17 -1.52 16.31
C ARG A 257 -1.62 -0.83 15.02
N MET A 258 -1.12 -1.25 13.87
CA MET A 258 -1.51 -0.75 12.56
C MET A 258 -3.01 -1.02 12.29
N THR A 259 -3.47 -2.24 12.52
CA THR A 259 -4.88 -2.64 12.39
C THR A 259 -5.80 -1.76 13.22
N THR A 260 -5.40 -1.46 14.46
CA THR A 260 -6.16 -0.57 15.35
C THR A 260 -6.32 0.82 14.73
N ILE A 261 -5.24 1.43 14.23
CA ILE A 261 -5.29 2.75 13.58
C ILE A 261 -6.18 2.70 12.33
N MET A 262 -5.96 1.75 11.43
CA MET A 262 -6.69 1.66 10.16
C MET A 262 -8.19 1.43 10.38
N ARG A 263 -8.58 0.53 11.28
CA ARG A 263 -9.98 0.28 11.62
C ARG A 263 -10.66 1.52 12.20
N GLU A 264 -10.03 2.19 13.16
CA GLU A 264 -10.58 3.41 13.74
C GLU A 264 -10.71 4.53 12.72
N MET A 265 -9.73 4.66 11.80
CA MET A 265 -9.81 5.62 10.71
C MET A 265 -11.00 5.32 9.79
N ILE A 266 -11.16 4.07 9.35
CA ILE A 266 -12.24 3.64 8.46
C ILE A 266 -13.60 3.89 9.08
N ASN A 267 -13.74 3.69 10.39
CA ASN A 267 -14.98 4.00 11.10
C ASN A 267 -15.31 5.49 11.18
N ARG A 268 -14.33 6.38 11.02
CA ARG A 268 -14.46 7.84 11.19
C ARG A 268 -14.46 8.63 9.88
N ILE A 269 -14.35 7.97 8.71
CA ILE A 269 -14.39 8.62 7.38
C ILE A 269 -15.71 8.47 6.67
#